data_f2ad8d8cf7cd554d7891c6c7bdd26109
#
_entry.id   f2ad8d8cf7cd554d7891c6c7bdd26109
#
_cell.length_a   1.000
_cell.length_b   1.000
_cell.length_c   1.000
_cell.angle_alpha   90.00
_cell.angle_beta   90.00
_cell.angle_gamma   90.00
#
_symmetry.space_group_name_H-M   'P 1'
#
loop_
_entity.id
_entity.type
_entity.pdbx_description
1 polymer ?
#
loop_
_entity_poly.entity_id
_entity_poly.type
_entity_poly.pdbx_seq_one_letter_code
_entity_poly.pdbx_strand_id
1 'polypeptide(L)'
;VNHADTAEDALHICLNRKLRVDLSYMSFLTGKGPHELVTELGDRIYLNPQKYYGNPDEGWELAEEYLSGHVRDKLLYARQKAAEEPELFTRNVEALEAVQPEPLTPADIEVNLGAIWVPVEYYRQFMYETFQTSGYSKVIDGGDNRYRIDIEYFPYTTTWRISNKNSESDSVTVNQTLGTSRKNAYEILEDCLNMQSTTVRDRQEYTNDRGDKAVRYVINPKETMIARAKQQQIQESFASWI
;
A
#
# COMPACT_ATOMS: atom_id res chain seq x y z
N VAL A 1 11.87 15.50 -42.82
CA VAL A 1 13.31 15.55 -42.61
C VAL A 1 13.83 14.16 -43.00
N ASN A 2 14.71 14.10 -43.99
CA ASN A 2 15.25 12.84 -44.52
C ASN A 2 16.77 12.69 -44.23
N HIS A 3 17.31 13.53 -43.37
CA HIS A 3 18.71 13.54 -42.97
C HIS A 3 18.82 14.05 -41.52
N ALA A 4 19.75 13.46 -40.77
CA ALA A 4 20.14 13.89 -39.44
C ALA A 4 21.66 13.94 -39.34
N ASP A 5 22.20 14.99 -38.74
CA ASP A 5 23.64 15.22 -38.62
C ASP A 5 24.23 14.44 -37.42
N THR A 6 23.42 14.22 -36.38
CA THR A 6 23.84 13.53 -35.15
C THR A 6 22.98 12.32 -34.85
N ALA A 7 23.50 11.39 -34.05
CA ALA A 7 22.72 10.23 -33.57
C ALA A 7 21.53 10.67 -32.70
N GLU A 8 21.67 11.79 -31.97
CA GLU A 8 20.61 12.34 -31.13
C GLU A 8 19.47 12.88 -32.00
N ASP A 9 19.73 13.66 -33.04
CA ASP A 9 18.71 14.14 -33.97
C ASP A 9 18.00 12.96 -34.66
N ALA A 10 18.78 11.94 -35.09
CA ALA A 10 18.22 10.73 -35.67
C ALA A 10 17.31 9.99 -34.71
N LEU A 11 17.69 9.91 -33.42
CA LEU A 11 16.86 9.30 -32.36
C LEU A 11 15.53 10.05 -32.20
N HIS A 12 15.57 11.38 -32.10
CA HIS A 12 14.36 12.19 -32.01
C HIS A 12 13.44 12.04 -33.24
N ILE A 13 14.00 12.03 -34.45
CA ILE A 13 13.22 11.81 -35.67
C ILE A 13 12.63 10.39 -35.69
N CYS A 14 13.42 9.40 -35.26
CA CYS A 14 13.00 8.01 -35.18
C CYS A 14 11.83 7.84 -34.22
N LEU A 15 11.94 8.38 -33.01
CA LEU A 15 10.90 8.31 -32.00
C LEU A 15 9.59 8.97 -32.48
N ASN A 16 9.68 10.14 -33.11
CA ASN A 16 8.50 10.83 -33.63
C ASN A 16 7.79 10.06 -34.77
N ARG A 17 8.51 9.26 -35.54
CA ARG A 17 7.96 8.53 -36.70
C ARG A 17 7.62 7.08 -36.41
N LYS A 18 8.47 6.40 -35.63
CA LYS A 18 8.40 4.95 -35.39
C LYS A 18 7.87 4.60 -34.00
N LEU A 19 7.86 5.55 -33.06
CA LEU A 19 7.48 5.37 -31.66
C LEU A 19 8.33 4.31 -30.93
N ARG A 20 9.53 4.05 -31.46
CA ARG A 20 10.51 3.10 -30.89
C ARG A 20 11.90 3.44 -31.39
N VAL A 21 12.92 2.91 -30.74
CA VAL A 21 14.30 2.95 -31.25
C VAL A 21 14.44 1.94 -32.39
N ASP A 22 14.90 2.40 -33.57
CA ASP A 22 15.10 1.61 -34.77
C ASP A 22 16.45 2.03 -35.38
N LEU A 23 17.51 1.26 -35.07
CA LEU A 23 18.87 1.59 -35.48
C LEU A 23 19.04 1.57 -37.01
N SER A 24 18.32 0.68 -37.70
CA SER A 24 18.36 0.63 -39.17
C SER A 24 17.81 1.91 -39.81
N TYR A 25 16.72 2.43 -39.25
CA TYR A 25 16.15 3.71 -39.70
C TYR A 25 17.05 4.90 -39.35
N MET A 26 17.67 4.88 -38.17
CA MET A 26 18.62 5.92 -37.77
C MET A 26 19.89 5.90 -38.62
N SER A 27 20.40 4.70 -39.00
CA SER A 27 21.49 4.53 -39.94
C SER A 27 21.16 5.11 -41.30
N PHE A 28 19.92 4.92 -41.77
CA PHE A 28 19.44 5.53 -43.02
C PHE A 28 19.43 7.07 -42.95
N LEU A 29 19.09 7.65 -41.81
CA LEU A 29 19.02 9.10 -41.62
C LEU A 29 20.41 9.75 -41.53
N THR A 30 21.36 9.09 -40.88
CA THR A 30 22.70 9.64 -40.59
C THR A 30 23.80 9.20 -41.54
N GLY A 31 23.61 8.05 -42.22
CA GLY A 31 24.66 7.37 -42.92
C GLY A 31 25.68 6.64 -42.02
N LYS A 32 25.50 6.63 -40.72
CA LYS A 32 26.35 5.96 -39.71
C LYS A 32 25.93 4.51 -39.51
N GLY A 33 26.90 3.65 -39.15
CA GLY A 33 26.60 2.26 -38.81
C GLY A 33 25.90 2.12 -37.46
N PRO A 34 25.14 1.02 -37.20
CA PRO A 34 24.46 0.79 -35.91
C PRO A 34 25.38 0.87 -34.69
N HIS A 35 26.56 0.27 -34.77
CA HIS A 35 27.55 0.30 -33.69
C HIS A 35 28.04 1.73 -33.37
N GLU A 36 28.23 2.56 -34.39
CA GLU A 36 28.63 3.96 -34.22
C GLU A 36 27.52 4.77 -33.55
N LEU A 37 26.25 4.54 -33.94
CA LEU A 37 25.10 5.17 -33.36
C LEU A 37 24.95 4.79 -31.87
N VAL A 38 25.11 3.51 -31.53
CA VAL A 38 25.06 3.03 -30.13
C VAL A 38 26.18 3.67 -29.31
N THR A 39 27.37 3.77 -29.84
CA THR A 39 28.51 4.39 -29.15
C THR A 39 28.29 5.88 -28.93
N GLU A 40 27.73 6.60 -29.92
CA GLU A 40 27.44 8.03 -29.82
C GLU A 40 26.28 8.33 -28.84
N LEU A 41 25.25 7.49 -28.82
CA LEU A 41 24.11 7.64 -27.92
C LEU A 41 24.45 7.24 -26.47
N GLY A 42 25.41 6.36 -26.26
CA GLY A 42 25.86 5.95 -24.93
C GLY A 42 24.69 5.48 -24.04
N ASP A 43 24.56 6.09 -22.86
CA ASP A 43 23.57 5.68 -21.86
C ASP A 43 22.13 6.15 -22.12
N ARG A 44 21.85 6.71 -23.29
CA ARG A 44 20.51 7.11 -23.71
C ARG A 44 19.64 5.95 -24.18
N ILE A 45 20.26 4.87 -24.63
CA ILE A 45 19.56 3.67 -25.09
C ILE A 45 20.20 2.41 -24.50
N TYR A 46 19.39 1.38 -24.27
CA TYR A 46 19.81 0.07 -23.79
C TYR A 46 19.21 -1.03 -24.64
N LEU A 47 20.00 -2.08 -24.92
CA LEU A 47 19.52 -3.28 -25.58
C LEU A 47 18.72 -4.11 -24.55
N ASN A 48 17.42 -4.26 -24.75
CA ASN A 48 16.60 -5.04 -23.83
C ASN A 48 16.83 -6.55 -24.05
N PRO A 49 17.37 -7.29 -23.05
CA PRO A 49 17.61 -8.72 -23.18
C PRO A 49 16.35 -9.54 -23.51
N GLN A 50 15.18 -9.07 -23.09
CA GLN A 50 13.90 -9.75 -23.37
C GLN A 50 13.42 -9.57 -24.82
N LYS A 51 13.93 -8.54 -25.51
CA LYS A 51 13.64 -8.24 -26.92
C LYS A 51 14.79 -8.59 -27.85
N TYR A 52 15.87 -9.14 -27.30
CA TYR A 52 17.04 -9.58 -28.03
C TYR A 52 16.87 -11.04 -28.51
N TYR A 53 16.81 -11.22 -29.82
CA TYR A 53 16.66 -12.52 -30.48
C TYR A 53 17.89 -12.92 -31.29
N GLY A 54 19.07 -12.48 -30.85
CA GLY A 54 20.35 -12.77 -31.50
C GLY A 54 20.76 -11.75 -32.60
N ASN A 55 19.99 -10.70 -32.78
CA ASN A 55 20.34 -9.56 -33.63
C ASN A 55 20.68 -8.33 -32.77
N PRO A 56 21.94 -7.90 -32.66
CA PRO A 56 22.35 -6.77 -31.82
C PRO A 56 21.82 -5.41 -32.31
N ASP A 57 21.23 -5.33 -33.48
CA ASP A 57 20.68 -4.09 -34.04
C ASP A 57 19.19 -3.90 -33.65
N GLU A 58 18.56 -4.91 -33.03
CA GLU A 58 17.14 -4.91 -32.67
C GLU A 58 16.95 -5.06 -31.15
N GLY A 59 15.84 -4.53 -30.65
CA GLY A 59 15.49 -4.65 -29.22
C GLY A 59 15.98 -3.50 -28.35
N TRP A 60 16.41 -2.40 -28.97
CA TRP A 60 16.84 -1.20 -28.26
C TRP A 60 15.65 -0.40 -27.72
N GLU A 61 15.80 0.08 -26.51
CA GLU A 61 14.84 0.93 -25.80
C GLU A 61 15.53 2.21 -25.30
N LEU A 62 14.72 3.25 -25.07
CA LEU A 62 15.21 4.44 -24.36
C LEU A 62 15.59 4.08 -22.92
N ALA A 63 16.58 4.77 -22.37
CA ALA A 63 16.99 4.60 -20.99
C ALA A 63 15.82 4.78 -20.00
N GLU A 64 14.99 5.81 -20.25
CA GLU A 64 13.80 6.10 -19.41
C GLU A 64 12.78 4.95 -19.42
N GLU A 65 12.62 4.25 -20.53
CA GLU A 65 11.74 3.09 -20.67
C GLU A 65 12.39 1.84 -20.06
N TYR A 66 13.66 1.60 -20.37
CA TYR A 66 14.36 0.41 -19.93
C TYR A 66 14.61 0.40 -18.41
N LEU A 67 15.03 1.54 -17.85
CA LEU A 67 15.38 1.70 -16.44
C LEU A 67 14.19 2.06 -15.53
N SER A 68 12.96 1.80 -15.99
CA SER A 68 11.73 2.03 -15.23
C SER A 68 10.85 0.78 -15.15
N GLY A 69 9.79 0.83 -14.37
CA GLY A 69 8.84 -0.28 -14.16
C GLY A 69 9.43 -1.40 -13.30
N HIS A 70 9.34 -2.65 -13.75
CA HIS A 70 9.81 -3.82 -12.99
C HIS A 70 11.33 -4.00 -13.06
N VAL A 71 12.08 -3.01 -12.56
CA VAL A 71 13.56 -3.00 -12.63
C VAL A 71 14.23 -4.16 -11.90
N ARG A 72 13.59 -4.76 -10.89
CA ARG A 72 14.11 -5.95 -10.20
C ARG A 72 14.14 -7.18 -11.12
N ASP A 73 13.05 -7.40 -11.83
CA ASP A 73 12.95 -8.53 -12.77
C ASP A 73 13.86 -8.31 -13.98
N LYS A 74 13.93 -7.06 -14.47
CA LYS A 74 14.85 -6.68 -15.54
C LYS A 74 16.30 -6.93 -15.14
N LEU A 75 16.69 -6.64 -13.90
CA LEU A 75 18.04 -6.90 -13.40
C LEU A 75 18.37 -8.40 -13.36
N LEU A 76 17.44 -9.23 -12.87
CA LEU A 76 17.64 -10.68 -12.87
C LEU A 76 17.89 -11.21 -14.30
N TYR A 77 17.09 -10.75 -15.25
CA TYR A 77 17.22 -11.14 -16.65
C TYR A 77 18.51 -10.62 -17.28
N ALA A 78 18.88 -9.37 -16.99
CA ALA A 78 20.12 -8.77 -17.48
C ALA A 78 21.36 -9.52 -16.95
N ARG A 79 21.37 -9.92 -15.67
CA ARG A 79 22.45 -10.72 -15.06
C ARG A 79 22.58 -12.09 -15.72
N GLN A 80 21.46 -12.75 -16.00
CA GLN A 80 21.48 -14.03 -16.71
C GLN A 80 22.08 -13.88 -18.11
N LYS A 81 21.66 -12.87 -18.85
CA LYS A 81 22.18 -12.60 -20.21
C LYS A 81 23.62 -12.09 -20.22
N ALA A 82 24.03 -11.30 -19.24
CA ALA A 82 25.42 -10.88 -19.09
C ALA A 82 26.38 -12.04 -18.79
N ALA A 83 25.90 -13.13 -18.18
CA ALA A 83 26.69 -14.35 -18.01
C ALA A 83 26.93 -15.11 -19.34
N GLU A 84 26.00 -14.98 -20.29
CA GLU A 84 26.09 -15.57 -21.64
C GLU A 84 26.86 -14.67 -22.61
N GLU A 85 26.54 -13.37 -22.61
CA GLU A 85 27.05 -12.35 -23.54
C GLU A 85 27.48 -11.08 -22.77
N PRO A 86 28.61 -11.11 -22.06
CA PRO A 86 29.01 -10.01 -21.15
C PRO A 86 29.28 -8.70 -21.91
N GLU A 87 29.80 -8.76 -23.13
CA GLU A 87 30.10 -7.56 -23.91
C GLU A 87 28.84 -6.73 -24.24
N LEU A 88 27.71 -7.38 -24.38
CA LEU A 88 26.44 -6.71 -24.72
C LEU A 88 25.67 -6.23 -23.50
N PHE A 89 25.70 -6.98 -22.38
CA PHE A 89 24.74 -6.79 -21.28
C PHE A 89 25.35 -6.35 -19.95
N THR A 90 26.68 -6.27 -19.78
CA THR A 90 27.30 -5.81 -18.52
C THR A 90 26.84 -4.39 -18.15
N ARG A 91 26.81 -3.47 -19.13
CA ARG A 91 26.32 -2.10 -18.90
C ARG A 91 24.84 -2.04 -18.45
N ASN A 92 24.03 -3.00 -18.91
CA ASN A 92 22.63 -3.10 -18.50
C ASN A 92 22.51 -3.47 -17.03
N VAL A 93 23.35 -4.38 -16.55
CA VAL A 93 23.41 -4.76 -15.14
C VAL A 93 23.80 -3.57 -14.28
N GLU A 94 24.87 -2.86 -14.62
CA GLU A 94 25.34 -1.68 -13.90
C GLU A 94 24.27 -0.59 -13.82
N ALA A 95 23.64 -0.28 -14.96
CA ALA A 95 22.58 0.72 -15.01
C ALA A 95 21.33 0.32 -14.21
N LEU A 96 20.92 -0.96 -14.27
CA LEU A 96 19.78 -1.46 -13.52
C LEU A 96 20.07 -1.56 -12.03
N GLU A 97 21.30 -1.85 -11.61
CA GLU A 97 21.71 -1.82 -10.19
C GLU A 97 21.61 -0.41 -9.60
N ALA A 98 21.97 0.60 -10.38
CA ALA A 98 21.91 1.99 -9.94
C ALA A 98 20.50 2.53 -9.72
N VAL A 99 19.49 1.94 -10.36
CA VAL A 99 18.08 2.37 -10.26
C VAL A 99 17.22 1.42 -9.43
N GLN A 100 17.82 0.47 -8.70
CA GLN A 100 17.05 -0.41 -7.82
C GLN A 100 16.38 0.41 -6.73
N PRO A 101 15.07 0.20 -6.48
CA PRO A 101 14.41 0.80 -5.34
C PRO A 101 15.00 0.23 -4.05
N GLU A 102 15.18 1.09 -3.06
CA GLU A 102 15.55 0.65 -1.72
C GLU A 102 14.54 -0.39 -1.22
N PRO A 103 15.00 -1.49 -0.61
CA PRO A 103 14.10 -2.45 -0.01
C PRO A 103 13.35 -1.77 1.14
N LEU A 104 12.02 -1.87 1.13
CA LEU A 104 11.19 -1.41 2.24
C LEU A 104 11.61 -2.16 3.51
N THR A 105 11.86 -1.41 4.56
CA THR A 105 12.07 -1.97 5.90
C THR A 105 10.72 -2.13 6.61
N PRO A 106 10.61 -2.96 7.64
CA PRO A 106 9.38 -3.03 8.44
C PRO A 106 8.93 -1.68 8.99
N ALA A 107 9.86 -0.75 9.23
CA ALA A 107 9.56 0.61 9.70
C ALA A 107 8.89 1.50 8.63
N ASP A 108 9.00 1.14 7.35
CA ASP A 108 8.38 1.89 6.25
C ASP A 108 6.94 1.42 5.96
N ILE A 109 6.50 0.36 6.65
CA ILE A 109 5.17 -0.21 6.48
C ILE A 109 4.26 0.34 7.59
N GLU A 110 3.42 1.30 7.26
CA GLU A 110 2.37 1.74 8.18
C GLU A 110 1.24 0.70 8.22
N VAL A 111 1.08 0.06 9.38
CA VAL A 111 -0.02 -0.86 9.64
C VAL A 111 -1.11 -0.13 10.40
N ASN A 112 -2.22 0.15 9.73
CA ASN A 112 -3.37 0.81 10.34
C ASN A 112 -4.40 -0.20 10.84
N LEU A 113 -5.09 0.14 11.93
CA LEU A 113 -6.26 -0.60 12.40
C LEU A 113 -7.31 -0.68 11.29
N GLY A 114 -7.81 -1.90 11.04
CA GLY A 114 -8.80 -2.17 10.01
C GLY A 114 -8.23 -2.57 8.64
N ALA A 115 -6.92 -2.63 8.47
CA ALA A 115 -6.29 -3.15 7.27
C ALA A 115 -6.70 -4.62 7.06
N ILE A 116 -7.37 -4.92 5.94
CA ILE A 116 -7.96 -6.24 5.66
C ILE A 116 -6.92 -7.34 5.38
N TRP A 117 -5.68 -6.97 5.11
CA TRP A 117 -4.57 -7.90 4.90
C TRP A 117 -3.92 -8.37 6.20
N VAL A 118 -4.24 -7.70 7.34
CA VAL A 118 -3.82 -8.13 8.67
C VAL A 118 -4.80 -9.20 9.16
N PRO A 119 -4.33 -10.40 9.55
CA PRO A 119 -5.19 -11.44 10.09
C PRO A 119 -5.95 -10.95 11.34
N VAL A 120 -7.21 -11.33 11.46
CA VAL A 120 -8.11 -10.94 12.57
C VAL A 120 -7.55 -11.32 13.94
N GLU A 121 -6.75 -12.38 14.00
CA GLU A 121 -6.11 -12.87 15.22
C GLU A 121 -5.20 -11.82 15.86
N TYR A 122 -4.50 -11.01 15.06
CA TYR A 122 -3.64 -9.92 15.56
C TYR A 122 -4.49 -8.81 16.21
N TYR A 123 -5.60 -8.42 15.59
CA TYR A 123 -6.52 -7.43 16.17
C TYR A 123 -7.15 -7.94 17.46
N ARG A 124 -7.49 -9.24 17.50
CA ARG A 124 -8.03 -9.92 18.68
C ARG A 124 -7.01 -9.95 19.83
N GLN A 125 -5.77 -10.35 19.51
CA GLN A 125 -4.67 -10.39 20.48
C GLN A 125 -4.39 -9.00 21.04
N PHE A 126 -4.24 -7.99 20.17
CA PHE A 126 -4.08 -6.60 20.57
C PHE A 126 -5.18 -6.14 21.52
N MET A 127 -6.44 -6.41 21.19
CA MET A 127 -7.59 -6.05 22.01
C MET A 127 -7.52 -6.70 23.39
N TYR A 128 -7.23 -8.00 23.47
CA TYR A 128 -7.16 -8.72 24.75
C TYR A 128 -6.00 -8.23 25.61
N GLU A 129 -4.83 -8.03 25.05
CA GLU A 129 -3.64 -7.58 25.79
C GLU A 129 -3.76 -6.12 26.24
N THR A 130 -4.11 -5.22 25.31
CA THR A 130 -4.15 -3.77 25.58
C THR A 130 -5.31 -3.37 26.48
N PHE A 131 -6.48 -3.98 26.32
CA PHE A 131 -7.66 -3.64 27.11
C PHE A 131 -7.74 -4.45 28.41
N GLN A 132 -6.80 -5.36 28.63
CA GLN A 132 -6.77 -6.26 29.79
C GLN A 132 -8.11 -6.99 29.97
N THR A 133 -8.66 -7.47 28.84
CA THR A 133 -9.95 -8.14 28.80
C THR A 133 -9.91 -9.41 29.65
N SER A 134 -10.78 -9.52 30.64
CA SER A 134 -10.84 -10.68 31.52
C SER A 134 -11.45 -11.88 30.80
N GLY A 135 -10.80 -13.01 30.96
CA GLY A 135 -11.30 -14.27 30.43
C GLY A 135 -11.00 -14.53 28.99
N TYR A 136 -9.75 -14.85 28.73
CA TYR A 136 -9.38 -15.75 27.64
C TYR A 136 -10.02 -17.12 27.92
N SER A 137 -11.34 -17.14 28.02
CA SER A 137 -12.09 -18.37 28.15
C SER A 137 -12.06 -19.06 26.80
N LYS A 138 -11.05 -19.91 26.60
CA LYS A 138 -11.28 -21.08 25.76
C LYS A 138 -12.49 -21.80 26.37
N VAL A 139 -13.67 -21.50 25.87
CA VAL A 139 -14.84 -22.32 26.18
C VAL A 139 -14.57 -23.65 25.48
N ILE A 140 -13.97 -24.57 26.22
CA ILE A 140 -13.81 -25.95 25.82
C ILE A 140 -15.18 -26.58 25.94
N ASP A 141 -16.02 -26.38 24.94
CA ASP A 141 -17.14 -27.24 24.72
C ASP A 141 -17.26 -27.48 23.20
N GLY A 142 -16.98 -28.69 22.78
CA GLY A 142 -17.21 -29.17 21.44
C GLY A 142 -16.20 -28.76 20.35
N GLY A 143 -15.00 -28.26 20.71
CA GLY A 143 -13.91 -28.05 19.72
C GLY A 143 -13.87 -26.69 19.02
N ASP A 144 -14.79 -25.80 19.26
CA ASP A 144 -14.78 -24.42 18.77
C ASP A 144 -14.21 -23.47 19.85
N ASN A 145 -13.07 -22.84 19.58
CA ASN A 145 -12.50 -21.79 20.41
C ASN A 145 -13.34 -20.52 20.22
N ARG A 146 -14.31 -20.27 21.11
CA ARG A 146 -15.10 -19.04 21.10
C ARG A 146 -14.54 -18.02 22.09
N TYR A 147 -14.23 -16.85 21.58
CA TYR A 147 -13.87 -15.71 22.41
C TYR A 147 -15.14 -15.08 23.00
N ARG A 148 -15.08 -14.66 24.27
CA ARG A 148 -16.22 -13.99 24.93
C ARG A 148 -16.54 -12.66 24.25
N ILE A 149 -15.48 -11.87 23.93
CA ILE A 149 -15.55 -10.65 23.13
C ILE A 149 -14.76 -10.94 21.88
N ASP A 150 -15.38 -10.91 20.73
CA ASP A 150 -14.75 -11.31 19.47
C ASP A 150 -14.81 -10.24 18.41
N ILE A 151 -13.81 -10.22 17.55
CA ILE A 151 -13.71 -9.35 16.38
C ILE A 151 -14.02 -10.19 15.15
N GLU A 152 -14.97 -9.73 14.35
CA GLU A 152 -15.38 -10.38 13.10
C GLU A 152 -15.33 -9.39 11.93
N TYR A 153 -14.86 -9.84 10.80
CA TYR A 153 -14.90 -9.08 9.55
C TYR A 153 -15.97 -9.65 8.60
N PHE A 154 -16.81 -8.77 8.09
CA PHE A 154 -17.88 -9.12 7.14
C PHE A 154 -17.50 -8.63 5.73
N PRO A 155 -17.01 -9.51 4.84
CA PRO A 155 -16.50 -9.11 3.52
C PRO A 155 -17.56 -8.46 2.62
N TYR A 156 -18.81 -8.90 2.71
CA TYR A 156 -19.90 -8.37 1.87
C TYR A 156 -20.25 -6.92 2.16
N THR A 157 -20.10 -6.49 3.40
CA THR A 157 -20.37 -5.12 3.85
C THR A 157 -19.09 -4.33 4.09
N THR A 158 -17.93 -4.98 3.97
CA THR A 158 -16.60 -4.41 4.29
C THR A 158 -16.56 -3.78 5.68
N THR A 159 -17.22 -4.43 6.66
CA THR A 159 -17.34 -3.92 8.02
C THR A 159 -16.75 -4.88 9.05
N TRP A 160 -16.17 -4.29 10.08
CA TRP A 160 -15.73 -4.97 11.29
C TRP A 160 -16.78 -4.83 12.38
N ARG A 161 -16.96 -5.86 13.15
CA ARG A 161 -17.83 -5.84 14.35
C ARG A 161 -17.13 -6.47 15.53
N ILE A 162 -17.39 -5.92 16.70
CA ILE A 162 -16.97 -6.48 17.99
C ILE A 162 -18.20 -6.96 18.72
N SER A 163 -18.24 -8.26 19.05
CA SER A 163 -19.35 -8.85 19.80
C SER A 163 -19.21 -8.57 21.30
N ASN A 164 -20.34 -8.59 22.03
CA ASN A 164 -20.39 -8.50 23.50
C ASN A 164 -19.64 -7.31 24.13
N LYS A 165 -19.57 -6.17 23.43
CA LYS A 165 -18.83 -4.94 23.82
C LYS A 165 -19.15 -4.45 25.26
N ASN A 166 -20.32 -4.75 25.80
CA ASN A 166 -20.77 -4.30 27.13
C ASN A 166 -20.49 -5.29 28.26
N SER A 167 -19.82 -6.42 27.99
CA SER A 167 -19.58 -7.47 28.96
C SER A 167 -18.49 -7.13 29.99
N GLU A 168 -17.73 -6.08 29.82
CA GLU A 168 -16.67 -5.57 30.71
C GLU A 168 -17.06 -4.22 31.32
N SER A 169 -18.30 -4.09 31.80
CA SER A 169 -18.84 -2.85 32.37
C SER A 169 -18.05 -2.32 33.57
N ASP A 170 -17.40 -3.20 34.32
CA ASP A 170 -16.65 -2.87 35.53
C ASP A 170 -15.17 -2.61 35.29
N SER A 171 -14.70 -2.81 34.05
CA SER A 171 -13.31 -2.59 33.71
C SER A 171 -12.96 -1.09 33.62
N VAL A 172 -12.04 -0.65 34.48
CA VAL A 172 -11.50 0.72 34.45
C VAL A 172 -10.75 0.99 33.15
N THR A 173 -9.98 0.02 32.66
CA THR A 173 -9.23 0.16 31.39
C THR A 173 -10.19 0.41 30.23
N VAL A 174 -11.26 -0.38 30.13
CA VAL A 174 -12.23 -0.30 29.04
C VAL A 174 -13.11 0.94 29.09
N ASN A 175 -13.53 1.36 30.30
CA ASN A 175 -14.55 2.41 30.44
C ASN A 175 -13.99 3.78 30.82
N GLN A 176 -12.70 3.88 31.22
CA GLN A 176 -12.09 5.15 31.63
C GLN A 176 -10.73 5.39 31.00
N THR A 177 -9.81 4.41 31.01
CA THR A 177 -8.46 4.62 30.51
C THR A 177 -8.42 4.73 28.99
N LEU A 178 -9.02 3.76 28.29
CA LEU A 178 -9.06 3.68 26.82
C LEU A 178 -10.46 3.97 26.24
N GLY A 179 -11.44 4.12 27.11
CA GLY A 179 -12.81 4.49 26.77
C GLY A 179 -13.28 5.71 27.55
N THR A 180 -14.56 5.98 27.42
CA THR A 180 -15.29 7.00 28.16
C THR A 180 -16.56 6.37 28.80
N SER A 181 -17.19 7.07 29.72
CA SER A 181 -18.48 6.66 30.29
C SER A 181 -19.62 6.58 29.26
N ARG A 182 -19.46 7.19 28.10
CA ARG A 182 -20.45 7.28 27.03
C ARG A 182 -20.18 6.35 25.88
N LYS A 183 -18.91 5.97 25.68
CA LYS A 183 -18.44 5.07 24.62
C LYS A 183 -17.22 4.32 25.13
N ASN A 184 -17.34 3.02 25.27
CA ASN A 184 -16.26 2.21 25.83
C ASN A 184 -15.14 1.93 24.78
N ALA A 185 -14.04 1.34 25.23
CA ALA A 185 -12.86 1.09 24.36
C ALA A 185 -13.18 0.15 23.21
N TYR A 186 -14.07 -0.84 23.36
CA TYR A 186 -14.46 -1.75 22.28
C TYR A 186 -15.26 -1.05 21.19
N GLU A 187 -16.14 -0.12 21.56
CA GLU A 187 -16.90 0.69 20.60
C GLU A 187 -15.99 1.65 19.83
N ILE A 188 -14.98 2.23 20.52
CA ILE A 188 -13.99 3.09 19.87
C ILE A 188 -13.06 2.26 18.96
N LEU A 189 -12.64 1.07 19.38
CA LEU A 189 -11.85 0.15 18.54
C LEU A 189 -12.62 -0.27 17.29
N GLU A 190 -13.92 -0.54 17.41
CA GLU A 190 -14.77 -0.87 16.25
C GLU A 190 -14.84 0.29 15.26
N ASP A 191 -14.91 1.54 15.73
CA ASP A 191 -14.80 2.71 14.86
C ASP A 191 -13.43 2.79 14.16
N CYS A 192 -12.33 2.51 14.90
CA CYS A 192 -10.98 2.47 14.33
C CYS A 192 -10.87 1.42 13.21
N LEU A 193 -11.34 0.20 13.45
CA LEU A 193 -11.33 -0.90 12.50
C LEU A 193 -12.12 -0.57 11.23
N ASN A 194 -13.20 0.20 11.36
CA ASN A 194 -14.03 0.67 10.25
C ASN A 194 -13.56 2.00 9.66
N MET A 195 -12.39 2.53 10.06
CA MET A 195 -11.84 3.82 9.61
C MET A 195 -12.80 4.99 9.82
N GLN A 196 -13.63 4.93 10.88
CA GLN A 196 -14.60 5.95 11.22
C GLN A 196 -14.10 6.83 12.36
N SER A 197 -14.33 8.14 12.24
CA SER A 197 -14.11 9.05 13.37
C SER A 197 -15.18 8.81 14.45
N THR A 198 -14.74 8.52 15.65
CA THR A 198 -15.66 8.28 16.75
C THR A 198 -16.49 9.51 17.10
N THR A 199 -17.77 9.31 17.39
CA THR A 199 -18.71 10.38 17.74
C THR A 199 -19.59 9.93 18.90
N VAL A 200 -19.89 10.86 19.81
CA VAL A 200 -20.86 10.68 20.89
C VAL A 200 -22.07 11.55 20.59
N ARG A 201 -23.25 10.97 20.70
CA ARG A 201 -24.52 11.67 20.43
C ARG A 201 -25.43 11.62 21.65
N ASP A 202 -26.12 12.75 21.89
CA ASP A 202 -27.16 12.88 22.87
C ASP A 202 -28.54 12.67 22.25
N ARG A 203 -29.38 11.94 22.95
CA ARG A 203 -30.78 11.80 22.59
C ARG A 203 -31.54 13.05 23.04
N GLN A 204 -32.13 13.77 22.06
CA GLN A 204 -32.99 14.93 22.33
C GLN A 204 -34.41 14.63 21.91
N GLU A 205 -35.33 14.86 22.82
CA GLU A 205 -36.76 14.84 22.51
C GLU A 205 -37.18 16.23 22.05
N TYR A 206 -37.96 16.28 21.02
CA TYR A 206 -38.54 17.54 20.48
C TYR A 206 -39.96 17.28 19.98
N THR A 207 -40.72 18.34 19.86
CA THR A 207 -42.05 18.29 19.24
C THR A 207 -41.91 18.67 17.76
N ASN A 208 -42.39 17.81 16.86
CA ASN A 208 -42.38 18.09 15.43
C ASN A 208 -43.44 19.12 15.04
N ASP A 209 -43.45 19.56 13.79
CA ASP A 209 -44.41 20.56 13.26
C ASP A 209 -45.88 20.09 13.31
N ARG A 210 -46.12 18.80 13.55
CA ARG A 210 -47.45 18.21 13.70
C ARG A 210 -47.93 18.09 15.18
N GLY A 211 -47.06 18.52 16.11
CA GLY A 211 -47.34 18.43 17.54
C GLY A 211 -46.99 17.07 18.18
N ASP A 212 -46.38 16.13 17.42
CA ASP A 212 -46.00 14.82 17.93
C ASP A 212 -44.61 14.87 18.60
N LYS A 213 -44.43 14.08 19.66
CA LYS A 213 -43.14 13.87 20.29
C LYS A 213 -42.23 13.04 19.37
N ALA A 214 -41.09 13.57 19.00
CA ALA A 214 -40.06 12.92 18.21
C ALA A 214 -38.71 12.93 18.92
N VAL A 215 -37.80 12.08 18.46
CA VAL A 215 -36.45 11.95 19.03
C VAL A 215 -35.45 12.20 17.90
N ARG A 216 -34.43 12.98 18.18
CA ARG A 216 -33.26 13.14 17.33
C ARG A 216 -31.97 12.88 18.11
N TYR A 217 -30.93 12.44 17.41
CA TYR A 217 -29.60 12.25 17.99
C TYR A 217 -28.68 13.39 17.51
N VAL A 218 -28.18 14.18 18.46
CA VAL A 218 -27.34 15.34 18.18
C VAL A 218 -25.94 15.08 18.70
N ILE A 219 -24.93 15.41 17.92
CA ILE A 219 -23.52 15.24 18.33
C ILE A 219 -23.27 16.10 19.57
N ASN A 220 -22.70 15.48 20.62
CA ASN A 220 -22.16 16.17 21.77
C ASN A 220 -20.69 16.52 21.51
N PRO A 221 -20.33 17.78 21.28
CA PRO A 221 -18.97 18.15 20.87
C PRO A 221 -17.93 17.83 21.96
N LYS A 222 -18.27 18.05 23.24
CA LYS A 222 -17.37 17.83 24.37
C LYS A 222 -17.04 16.36 24.54
N GLU A 223 -18.06 15.52 24.62
CA GLU A 223 -17.89 14.06 24.78
C GLU A 223 -17.22 13.44 23.52
N THR A 224 -17.53 13.95 22.33
CA THR A 224 -16.88 13.52 21.08
C THR A 224 -15.40 13.85 21.07
N MET A 225 -15.00 15.02 21.57
CA MET A 225 -13.58 15.38 21.65
C MET A 225 -12.83 14.43 22.60
N ILE A 226 -13.39 14.10 23.74
CA ILE A 226 -12.80 13.14 24.69
C ILE A 226 -12.67 11.76 24.05
N ALA A 227 -13.73 11.28 23.39
CA ALA A 227 -13.72 9.98 22.74
C ALA A 227 -12.71 9.91 21.59
N ARG A 228 -12.51 10.99 20.82
CA ARG A 228 -11.48 11.06 19.77
C ARG A 228 -10.06 11.04 20.31
N ALA A 229 -9.81 11.65 21.46
CA ALA A 229 -8.52 11.54 22.14
C ALA A 229 -8.22 10.08 22.53
N LYS A 230 -9.26 9.32 22.99
CA LYS A 230 -9.12 7.89 23.26
C LYS A 230 -8.94 7.07 21.98
N GLN A 231 -9.60 7.43 20.89
CA GLN A 231 -9.41 6.83 19.58
C GLN A 231 -7.95 6.95 19.11
N GLN A 232 -7.38 8.13 19.21
CA GLN A 232 -5.97 8.36 18.87
C GLN A 232 -5.05 7.53 19.77
N GLN A 233 -5.30 7.48 21.07
CA GLN A 233 -4.51 6.67 22.02
C GLN A 233 -4.54 5.17 21.66
N ILE A 234 -5.66 4.64 21.23
CA ILE A 234 -5.79 3.24 20.79
C ILE A 234 -5.00 3.02 19.49
N GLN A 235 -5.07 3.95 18.53
CA GLN A 235 -4.33 3.87 17.27
C GLN A 235 -2.81 3.90 17.49
N GLU A 236 -2.33 4.81 18.35
CA GLU A 236 -0.91 4.91 18.73
C GLU A 236 -0.44 3.65 19.47
N SER A 237 -1.29 3.08 20.36
CA SER A 237 -1.00 1.83 21.05
C SER A 237 -0.86 0.67 20.08
N PHE A 238 -1.73 0.58 19.07
CA PHE A 238 -1.65 -0.46 18.05
C PHE A 238 -0.40 -0.32 17.18
N ALA A 239 -0.06 0.88 16.74
CA ALA A 239 1.15 1.14 15.96
C ALA A 239 2.45 0.78 16.71
N SER A 240 2.43 0.84 18.03
CA SER A 240 3.57 0.44 18.88
C SER A 240 3.57 -1.04 19.22
N TRP A 241 2.42 -1.70 19.16
CA TRP A 241 2.23 -3.09 19.54
C TRP A 241 2.56 -4.05 18.38
N ILE A 242 2.21 -3.68 17.14
CA ILE A 242 2.40 -4.52 15.97
C ILE A 242 3.84 -4.52 15.47
#